data_2821a4e6b9600b4681a7bacc60c03a4c
#
_entry.id   2821a4e6b9600b4681a7bacc60c03a4c
#
_cell.length_a   1.000
_cell.length_b   1.000
_cell.length_c   1.000
_cell.angle_alpha   90.00
_cell.angle_beta   90.00
_cell.angle_gamma   90.00
#
_symmetry.space_group_name_H-M   'P 1'
#
loop_
_entity.id
_entity.type
_entity.pdbx_description
1 polymer ?
#
loop_
_entity_poly.entity_id
_entity_poly.type
_entity_poly.pdbx_seq_one_letter_code
_entity_poly.pdbx_strand_id
1 'polypeptide(L)'
;MRIEITGMTYGAGAVGRADDGKVMFVAGGAPGDVVEVEITRETKGFREGTITEFYEKGSTRVEAPCPFAAVCGGCPWMHLSYESQLQAKRASVVSQLSKIGGIPKDRAKELVGECVGSKRQLGYRNKLELAGGRDERGLFMLGFHERGGKLAAAPKTCLLAAKGIEKAPGALRGALSYLQGHDDLGIFRIGVRRSVRTKDTEIALWTNPSAFPRKAAANTLSSALKCTSIVRVIADPGKARKIKKVEALYGKGHWSEELAGNTYRISAPSFFQVNTAQAEKMIQLVLDGLEVGPSSVVADLYCGAGTFTLPLAQRADYVFAVESAASSVRDLRRNMEGIDGEIEVIGGDSARELPTLGHLDALVVDPPRAGLAKGVTESIAASKAEQVAYVSCDPATWARDIARFAEAGYELVRATPVDLFPQTFHVETVSILRRSSGRRASHETR
;
A
#
# COMPACT_ATOMS: atom_id res chain seq x y z
N MET A 1 19.80 10.54 27.60
CA MET A 1 18.60 10.46 28.48
C MET A 1 18.07 9.03 28.46
N ARG A 2 18.03 8.40 29.64
CA ARG A 2 17.56 7.00 29.77
C ARG A 2 16.03 6.93 29.63
N ILE A 3 15.54 6.00 28.78
CA ILE A 3 14.10 5.87 28.47
C ILE A 3 13.75 4.40 28.29
N GLU A 4 12.59 4.02 28.80
CA GLU A 4 11.93 2.75 28.49
C GLU A 4 10.98 2.94 27.29
N ILE A 5 11.10 2.09 26.29
CA ILE A 5 10.23 2.07 25.12
C ILE A 5 8.97 1.28 25.45
N THR A 6 7.82 1.94 25.43
CA THR A 6 6.53 1.37 25.82
C THR A 6 5.65 0.95 24.64
N GLY A 7 5.98 1.35 23.40
CA GLY A 7 5.16 1.02 22.24
C GLY A 7 5.74 1.49 20.92
N MET A 8 4.99 1.22 19.85
CA MET A 8 5.28 1.71 18.49
C MET A 8 4.27 2.80 18.10
N THR A 9 4.71 3.70 17.22
CA THR A 9 3.81 4.69 16.59
C THR A 9 3.39 4.22 15.21
N TYR A 10 2.34 4.85 14.64
CA TYR A 10 2.09 4.76 13.20
C TYR A 10 3.20 5.53 12.46
N GLY A 11 4.29 4.83 12.17
CA GLY A 11 5.54 5.35 11.61
C GLY A 11 6.72 4.44 11.91
N ALA A 12 7.92 4.91 11.60
CA ALA A 12 9.14 4.13 11.83
C ALA A 12 9.63 4.17 13.30
N GLY A 13 9.10 5.09 14.11
CA GLY A 13 9.57 5.35 15.47
C GLY A 13 8.84 4.52 16.54
N ALA A 14 9.56 4.23 17.61
CA ALA A 14 9.03 3.75 18.86
C ALA A 14 8.65 4.93 19.78
N VAL A 15 7.89 4.68 20.83
CA VAL A 15 7.48 5.69 21.79
C VAL A 15 7.79 5.27 23.22
N GLY A 16 8.33 6.20 23.98
CA GLY A 16 8.50 6.12 25.43
C GLY A 16 8.11 7.47 26.08
N ARG A 17 8.33 7.57 27.40
CA ARG A 17 8.16 8.81 28.14
C ARG A 17 9.43 9.13 28.89
N ALA A 18 9.81 10.40 28.87
CA ALA A 18 10.85 10.92 29.71
C ALA A 18 10.35 11.07 31.16
N ASP A 19 11.28 11.26 32.13
CA ASP A 19 10.94 11.41 33.55
C ASP A 19 10.03 12.60 33.82
N ASP A 20 10.08 13.65 32.98
CA ASP A 20 9.18 14.80 33.01
C ASP A 20 7.79 14.54 32.40
N GLY A 21 7.50 13.27 32.00
CA GLY A 21 6.25 12.85 31.38
C GLY A 21 6.12 13.19 29.89
N LYS A 22 7.09 13.88 29.30
CA LYS A 22 7.09 14.26 27.89
C LYS A 22 7.24 13.03 26.96
N VAL A 23 6.44 12.99 25.92
CA VAL A 23 6.52 11.92 24.92
C VAL A 23 7.85 11.99 24.17
N MET A 24 8.53 10.85 24.03
CA MET A 24 9.75 10.70 23.26
C MET A 24 9.52 9.73 22.10
N PHE A 25 9.82 10.16 20.88
CA PHE A 25 9.86 9.32 19.69
C PHE A 25 11.30 8.89 19.43
N VAL A 26 11.52 7.59 19.36
CA VAL A 26 12.87 7.01 19.27
C VAL A 26 12.98 6.13 18.03
N ALA A 27 13.88 6.48 17.13
CA ALA A 27 14.13 5.68 15.93
C ALA A 27 14.82 4.35 16.29
N GLY A 28 14.30 3.22 15.78
CA GLY A 28 14.91 1.90 15.97
C GLY A 28 14.68 1.28 17.36
N GLY A 29 13.86 1.87 18.22
CA GLY A 29 13.44 1.26 19.49
C GLY A 29 12.42 0.13 19.29
N ALA A 30 12.37 -0.78 20.27
CA ALA A 30 11.38 -1.84 20.37
C ALA A 30 10.72 -1.83 21.75
N PRO A 31 9.43 -2.16 21.89
CA PRO A 31 8.78 -2.20 23.20
C PRO A 31 9.54 -3.10 24.19
N GLY A 32 9.77 -2.58 25.39
CA GLY A 32 10.56 -3.21 26.44
C GLY A 32 12.08 -2.93 26.38
N ASP A 33 12.57 -2.20 25.37
CA ASP A 33 13.95 -1.70 25.41
C ASP A 33 14.10 -0.62 26.48
N VAL A 34 15.21 -0.67 27.21
CA VAL A 34 15.70 0.43 28.04
C VAL A 34 16.97 0.99 27.39
N VAL A 35 16.90 2.24 26.94
CA VAL A 35 17.93 2.84 26.08
C VAL A 35 18.39 4.20 26.57
N GLU A 36 19.65 4.54 26.26
CA GLU A 36 20.12 5.92 26.28
C GLU A 36 19.78 6.58 24.95
N VAL A 37 19.20 7.78 24.99
CA VAL A 37 18.76 8.52 23.81
C VAL A 37 19.39 9.90 23.78
N GLU A 38 20.01 10.24 22.66
CA GLU A 38 20.42 11.60 22.32
C GLU A 38 19.26 12.32 21.65
N ILE A 39 18.90 13.50 22.18
CA ILE A 39 17.79 14.30 21.65
C ILE A 39 18.22 14.98 20.36
N THR A 40 17.54 14.67 19.25
CA THR A 40 17.80 15.28 17.93
C THR A 40 16.86 16.44 17.63
N ARG A 41 15.67 16.44 18.28
CA ARG A 41 14.67 17.52 18.15
C ARG A 41 13.82 17.61 19.40
N GLU A 42 13.56 18.82 19.82
CA GLU A 42 12.63 19.10 20.91
C GLU A 42 11.56 20.11 20.50
N THR A 43 10.31 19.84 20.90
CA THR A 43 9.17 20.71 20.70
C THR A 43 8.45 20.91 22.05
N LYS A 44 7.42 21.75 22.07
CA LYS A 44 6.62 21.97 23.27
C LYS A 44 5.91 20.69 23.73
N GLY A 45 5.50 19.80 22.80
CA GLY A 45 4.68 18.62 23.09
C GLY A 45 5.44 17.28 23.09
N PHE A 46 6.58 17.18 22.43
CA PHE A 46 7.34 15.92 22.29
C PHE A 46 8.83 16.16 22.02
N ARG A 47 9.61 15.10 22.18
CA ARG A 47 11.00 15.01 21.77
C ARG A 47 11.18 13.91 20.73
N GLU A 48 12.18 14.05 19.85
CA GLU A 48 12.68 13.00 18.98
C GLU A 48 14.13 12.73 19.32
N GLY A 49 14.54 11.48 19.25
CA GLY A 49 15.90 11.11 19.57
C GLY A 49 16.38 9.82 18.91
N THR A 50 17.70 9.64 18.99
CA THR A 50 18.41 8.49 18.45
C THR A 50 19.03 7.69 19.59
N ILE A 51 18.95 6.37 19.53
CA ILE A 51 19.57 5.48 20.52
C ILE A 51 21.09 5.56 20.39
N THR A 52 21.75 5.84 21.50
CA THR A 52 23.22 5.82 21.62
C THR A 52 23.72 4.57 22.33
N GLU A 53 22.90 4.01 23.25
CA GLU A 53 23.26 2.81 24.01
C GLU A 53 22.02 2.01 24.39
N PHE A 54 22.18 0.71 24.51
CA PHE A 54 21.15 -0.20 25.06
C PHE A 54 21.57 -0.66 26.44
N TYR A 55 20.76 -0.32 27.45
CA TYR A 55 20.90 -0.91 28.80
C TYR A 55 20.26 -2.28 28.88
N GLU A 56 19.05 -2.40 28.30
CA GLU A 56 18.30 -3.66 28.20
C GLU A 56 17.63 -3.75 26.84
N LYS A 57 17.63 -4.95 26.26
CA LYS A 57 16.91 -5.26 25.03
C LYS A 57 15.60 -5.94 25.39
N GLY A 58 14.47 -5.36 24.99
CA GLY A 58 13.14 -5.91 25.20
C GLY A 58 12.95 -7.27 24.49
N SER A 59 12.08 -8.10 25.05
CA SER A 59 11.75 -9.42 24.48
C SER A 59 11.08 -9.34 23.09
N THR A 60 10.57 -8.20 22.71
CA THR A 60 9.99 -7.94 21.38
C THR A 60 11.02 -7.68 20.29
N ARG A 61 12.28 -7.43 20.70
CA ARG A 61 13.38 -7.17 19.78
C ARG A 61 13.95 -8.47 19.22
N VAL A 62 14.18 -8.49 17.92
CA VAL A 62 14.86 -9.56 17.19
C VAL A 62 16.02 -9.02 16.37
N GLU A 63 16.96 -9.88 16.02
CA GLU A 63 18.00 -9.53 15.07
C GLU A 63 17.41 -9.41 13.66
N ALA A 64 17.67 -8.27 13.00
CA ALA A 64 17.20 -8.05 11.64
C ALA A 64 18.01 -8.90 10.65
N PRO A 65 17.38 -9.79 9.87
CA PRO A 65 18.11 -10.69 8.96
C PRO A 65 18.73 -9.97 7.76
N CYS A 66 18.32 -8.72 7.48
CA CYS A 66 18.85 -7.92 6.37
C CYS A 66 19.99 -7.03 6.86
N PRO A 67 21.23 -7.17 6.31
CA PRO A 67 22.35 -6.33 6.73
C PRO A 67 22.17 -4.84 6.38
N PHE A 68 21.22 -4.51 5.53
CA PHE A 68 20.86 -3.13 5.16
C PHE A 68 19.72 -2.55 5.98
N ALA A 69 19.18 -3.27 6.97
CA ALA A 69 18.00 -2.83 7.74
C ALA A 69 18.21 -1.51 8.47
N ALA A 70 19.46 -1.19 8.85
CA ALA A 70 19.81 0.07 9.51
C ALA A 70 19.78 1.28 8.56
N VAL A 71 20.06 1.07 7.27
CA VAL A 71 20.23 2.14 6.27
C VAL A 71 19.03 2.25 5.34
N CYS A 72 18.58 1.11 4.78
CA CYS A 72 17.47 1.06 3.84
C CYS A 72 16.15 1.47 4.51
N GLY A 73 15.42 2.40 3.88
CA GLY A 73 14.11 2.87 4.36
C GLY A 73 12.96 1.88 4.19
N GLY A 74 13.18 0.75 3.50
CA GLY A 74 12.11 -0.17 3.12
C GLY A 74 11.53 -1.03 4.25
N CYS A 75 12.30 -1.29 5.33
CA CYS A 75 11.93 -2.22 6.40
C CYS A 75 12.18 -1.65 7.80
N PRO A 76 11.49 -0.57 8.21
CA PRO A 76 11.76 0.11 9.47
C PRO A 76 11.47 -0.72 10.72
N TRP A 77 10.70 -1.78 10.64
CA TRP A 77 10.29 -2.65 11.74
C TRP A 77 10.93 -4.05 11.73
N MET A 78 11.96 -4.28 10.91
CA MET A 78 12.60 -5.60 10.78
C MET A 78 13.31 -6.07 12.08
N HIS A 79 13.54 -5.17 13.02
CA HIS A 79 14.09 -5.44 14.35
C HIS A 79 13.02 -5.84 15.40
N LEU A 80 11.75 -5.89 15.02
CA LEU A 80 10.64 -6.30 15.89
C LEU A 80 10.22 -7.74 15.59
N SER A 81 9.86 -8.50 16.63
CA SER A 81 9.18 -9.78 16.45
C SER A 81 7.90 -9.60 15.63
N TYR A 82 7.54 -10.60 14.85
CA TYR A 82 6.40 -10.47 13.96
C TYR A 82 5.07 -10.29 14.73
N GLU A 83 4.94 -10.96 15.86
CA GLU A 83 3.80 -10.78 16.75
C GLU A 83 3.69 -9.32 17.25
N SER A 84 4.81 -8.72 17.66
CA SER A 84 4.85 -7.32 18.08
C SER A 84 4.48 -6.37 16.93
N GLN A 85 4.88 -6.68 15.68
CA GLN A 85 4.45 -5.90 14.52
C GLN A 85 2.92 -5.93 14.36
N LEU A 86 2.27 -7.10 14.48
CA LEU A 86 0.82 -7.24 14.36
C LEU A 86 0.08 -6.50 15.46
N GLN A 87 0.53 -6.64 16.71
CA GLN A 87 -0.02 -5.92 17.87
C GLN A 87 0.09 -4.40 17.69
N ALA A 88 1.24 -3.90 17.22
CA ALA A 88 1.46 -2.48 16.97
C ALA A 88 0.57 -1.94 15.84
N LYS A 89 0.35 -2.71 14.78
CA LYS A 89 -0.58 -2.35 13.68
C LYS A 89 -2.01 -2.22 14.19
N ARG A 90 -2.51 -3.23 14.93
CA ARG A 90 -3.82 -3.16 15.57
C ARG A 90 -3.94 -1.96 16.51
N ALA A 91 -2.96 -1.78 17.38
CA ALA A 91 -2.94 -0.67 18.33
C ALA A 91 -2.97 0.70 17.64
N SER A 92 -2.31 0.83 16.49
CA SER A 92 -2.35 2.05 15.67
C SER A 92 -3.77 2.33 15.14
N VAL A 93 -4.45 1.32 14.59
CA VAL A 93 -5.83 1.48 14.09
C VAL A 93 -6.79 1.85 15.23
N VAL A 94 -6.73 1.16 16.39
CA VAL A 94 -7.52 1.48 17.60
C VAL A 94 -7.27 2.92 18.07
N SER A 95 -5.99 3.32 18.11
CA SER A 95 -5.60 4.66 18.56
C SER A 95 -6.13 5.75 17.65
N GLN A 96 -6.07 5.57 16.33
CA GLN A 96 -6.59 6.57 15.39
C GLN A 96 -8.12 6.62 15.40
N LEU A 97 -8.78 5.48 15.48
CA LEU A 97 -10.24 5.42 15.60
C LEU A 97 -10.74 6.16 16.84
N SER A 98 -10.01 6.05 17.97
CA SER A 98 -10.38 6.77 19.19
C SER A 98 -10.04 8.26 19.11
N LYS A 99 -8.84 8.63 18.64
CA LYS A 99 -8.36 10.03 18.68
C LYS A 99 -8.94 10.91 17.58
N ILE A 100 -9.12 10.36 16.39
CA ILE A 100 -9.59 11.09 15.20
C ILE A 100 -11.03 10.71 14.89
N GLY A 101 -11.38 9.42 14.96
CA GLY A 101 -12.72 8.93 14.71
C GLY A 101 -13.75 9.25 15.82
N GLY A 102 -13.28 9.76 16.99
CA GLY A 102 -14.16 10.17 18.09
C GLY A 102 -14.82 9.01 18.84
N ILE A 103 -14.44 7.77 18.56
CA ILE A 103 -15.03 6.59 19.22
C ILE A 103 -14.32 6.32 20.55
N PRO A 104 -15.05 6.11 21.67
CA PRO A 104 -14.44 5.77 22.96
C PRO A 104 -13.47 4.60 22.84
N LYS A 105 -12.31 4.68 23.53
CA LYS A 105 -11.18 3.74 23.36
C LYS A 105 -11.59 2.27 23.54
N ASP A 106 -12.44 1.97 24.50
CA ASP A 106 -12.86 0.59 24.74
C ASP A 106 -13.79 0.09 23.63
N ARG A 107 -14.69 0.93 23.16
CA ARG A 107 -15.51 0.61 21.98
C ARG A 107 -14.66 0.46 20.72
N ALA A 108 -13.62 1.28 20.54
CA ALA A 108 -12.67 1.12 19.42
C ALA A 108 -11.92 -0.22 19.48
N LYS A 109 -11.55 -0.72 20.67
CA LYS A 109 -10.93 -2.04 20.84
C LYS A 109 -11.86 -3.20 20.46
N GLU A 110 -13.16 -3.06 20.73
CA GLU A 110 -14.18 -4.06 20.36
C GLU A 110 -14.43 -4.08 18.85
N LEU A 111 -14.48 -2.91 18.21
CA LEU A 111 -14.73 -2.77 16.77
C LEU A 111 -13.54 -3.17 15.92
N VAL A 112 -12.31 -3.03 16.44
CA VAL A 112 -11.09 -3.37 15.73
C VAL A 112 -10.63 -4.78 16.10
N GLY A 113 -10.78 -5.70 15.16
CA GLY A 113 -10.35 -7.08 15.30
C GLY A 113 -8.82 -7.25 15.36
N GLU A 114 -8.37 -8.49 15.53
CA GLU A 114 -6.95 -8.82 15.46
C GLU A 114 -6.39 -8.55 14.05
N CYS A 115 -5.10 -8.20 13.98
CA CYS A 115 -4.44 -7.96 12.71
C CYS A 115 -4.20 -9.28 11.97
N VAL A 116 -4.74 -9.40 10.75
CA VAL A 116 -4.56 -10.57 9.90
C VAL A 116 -3.14 -10.63 9.39
N GLY A 117 -2.34 -11.52 9.98
CA GLY A 117 -0.93 -11.69 9.67
C GLY A 117 -0.67 -12.38 8.33
N SER A 118 0.48 -12.09 7.74
CA SER A 118 1.00 -12.75 6.54
C SER A 118 1.73 -14.04 6.90
N LYS A 119 1.41 -15.13 6.19
CA LYS A 119 2.17 -16.39 6.34
C LYS A 119 3.64 -16.26 5.97
N ARG A 120 3.95 -15.34 5.03
CA ARG A 120 5.30 -15.01 4.62
C ARG A 120 5.64 -13.60 5.08
N GLN A 121 6.63 -13.47 5.92
CA GLN A 121 7.16 -12.19 6.42
C GLN A 121 8.30 -11.67 5.54
N LEU A 122 8.93 -12.56 4.77
CA LEU A 122 9.95 -12.32 3.77
C LEU A 122 9.56 -13.01 2.45
N GLY A 123 10.11 -12.58 1.32
CA GLY A 123 9.85 -13.18 0.02
C GLY A 123 8.40 -13.04 -0.48
N TYR A 124 7.62 -12.15 0.09
CA TYR A 124 6.21 -11.97 -0.25
C TYR A 124 5.97 -10.96 -1.38
N ARG A 125 6.89 -9.99 -1.52
CA ARG A 125 6.69 -8.80 -2.34
C ARG A 125 6.88 -9.11 -3.82
N ASN A 126 5.80 -9.07 -4.58
CA ASN A 126 5.81 -9.34 -6.02
C ASN A 126 6.35 -8.16 -6.85
N LYS A 127 6.64 -7.01 -6.25
CA LYS A 127 7.13 -5.80 -6.93
C LYS A 127 8.25 -5.13 -6.14
N LEU A 128 9.33 -4.79 -6.84
CA LEU A 128 10.37 -3.87 -6.38
C LEU A 128 10.33 -2.58 -7.18
N GLU A 129 10.55 -1.46 -6.54
CA GLU A 129 10.80 -0.17 -7.18
C GLU A 129 12.15 0.37 -6.74
N LEU A 130 13.02 0.62 -7.70
CA LEU A 130 14.35 1.15 -7.51
C LEU A 130 14.40 2.57 -8.08
N ALA A 131 15.00 3.49 -7.36
CA ALA A 131 15.29 4.82 -7.87
C ALA A 131 16.62 4.81 -8.64
N GLY A 132 16.61 5.43 -9.80
CA GLY A 132 17.81 5.70 -10.60
C GLY A 132 18.26 7.15 -10.43
N GLY A 133 19.55 7.37 -10.46
CA GLY A 133 20.16 8.69 -10.34
C GLY A 133 21.63 8.65 -10.71
N ARG A 134 22.34 9.74 -10.43
CA ARG A 134 23.79 9.83 -10.58
C ARG A 134 24.41 10.31 -9.28
N ASP A 135 25.60 9.82 -8.97
CA ASP A 135 26.41 10.33 -7.85
C ASP A 135 27.11 11.65 -8.23
N GLU A 136 27.87 12.19 -7.29
CA GLU A 136 28.65 13.42 -7.47
C GLU A 136 29.72 13.33 -8.58
N ARG A 137 30.12 12.10 -8.95
CA ARG A 137 31.08 11.82 -10.04
C ARG A 137 30.37 11.58 -11.38
N GLY A 138 29.03 11.70 -11.43
CA GLY A 138 28.24 11.42 -12.60
C GLY A 138 28.02 9.94 -12.92
N LEU A 139 28.45 9.02 -12.04
CA LEU A 139 28.22 7.58 -12.23
C LEU A 139 26.78 7.20 -11.93
N PHE A 140 26.22 6.30 -12.74
CA PHE A 140 24.87 5.84 -12.54
C PHE A 140 24.71 5.07 -11.23
N MET A 141 23.72 5.49 -10.46
CA MET A 141 23.29 4.83 -9.22
C MET A 141 21.91 4.21 -9.40
N LEU A 142 21.73 3.01 -8.85
CA LEU A 142 20.44 2.36 -8.73
C LEU A 142 20.29 1.80 -7.32
N GLY A 143 19.23 2.18 -6.62
CA GLY A 143 19.04 1.74 -5.24
C GLY A 143 17.66 2.02 -4.68
N PHE A 144 17.54 1.79 -3.38
CA PHE A 144 16.42 2.19 -2.57
C PHE A 144 16.73 3.52 -1.86
N HIS A 145 15.71 4.22 -1.42
CA HIS A 145 15.92 5.38 -0.55
C HIS A 145 16.31 4.95 0.86
N GLU A 146 17.24 5.67 1.45
CA GLU A 146 17.52 5.61 2.88
C GLU A 146 16.37 6.19 3.70
N ARG A 147 16.40 5.99 5.00
CA ARG A 147 15.39 6.56 5.91
C ARG A 147 15.32 8.09 5.83
N GLY A 148 16.42 8.77 5.52
CA GLY A 148 16.47 10.22 5.28
C GLY A 148 16.09 10.69 3.87
N GLY A 149 15.61 9.79 3.00
CA GLY A 149 15.17 10.11 1.64
C GLY A 149 16.28 10.21 0.59
N LYS A 150 17.54 10.08 0.95
CA LYS A 150 18.67 10.01 0.00
C LYS A 150 18.62 8.69 -0.77
N LEU A 151 19.13 8.69 -1.99
CA LEU A 151 19.29 7.47 -2.77
C LEU A 151 20.46 6.67 -2.18
N ALA A 152 20.18 5.47 -1.68
CA ALA A 152 21.19 4.54 -1.20
C ALA A 152 21.63 3.58 -2.31
N ALA A 153 22.85 3.08 -2.22
CA ALA A 153 23.27 1.97 -3.04
C ALA A 153 22.35 0.77 -2.80
N ALA A 154 21.87 0.15 -3.87
CA ALA A 154 21.03 -1.03 -3.74
C ALA A 154 21.81 -2.18 -3.09
N PRO A 155 21.24 -2.89 -2.13
CA PRO A 155 21.74 -4.20 -1.77
C PRO A 155 21.80 -5.10 -3.00
N LYS A 156 22.67 -6.10 -2.99
CA LYS A 156 22.68 -7.10 -4.09
C LYS A 156 21.37 -7.89 -4.12
N THR A 157 20.74 -8.06 -2.97
CA THR A 157 19.55 -8.88 -2.76
C THR A 157 18.55 -8.16 -1.86
N CYS A 158 17.25 -8.23 -2.16
CA CYS A 158 16.18 -7.75 -1.28
C CYS A 158 15.43 -8.94 -0.69
N LEU A 159 15.45 -9.09 0.63
CA LEU A 159 14.81 -10.22 1.32
C LEU A 159 13.28 -10.18 1.27
N LEU A 160 12.66 -9.01 1.05
CA LEU A 160 11.19 -8.92 0.89
C LEU A 160 10.72 -9.43 -0.47
N ALA A 161 11.59 -9.39 -1.49
CA ALA A 161 11.22 -9.71 -2.85
C ALA A 161 10.89 -11.18 -3.05
N ALA A 162 9.86 -11.45 -3.85
CA ALA A 162 9.50 -12.79 -4.26
C ALA A 162 10.65 -13.50 -4.97
N LYS A 163 10.70 -14.82 -4.83
CA LYS A 163 11.71 -15.66 -5.49
C LYS A 163 11.70 -15.42 -7.02
N GLY A 164 12.87 -15.12 -7.55
CA GLY A 164 13.09 -14.82 -8.96
C GLY A 164 13.35 -13.33 -9.26
N ILE A 165 13.05 -12.42 -8.31
CA ILE A 165 13.43 -11.00 -8.38
C ILE A 165 14.22 -10.53 -7.15
N GLU A 166 14.51 -11.39 -6.21
CA GLU A 166 15.28 -11.05 -5.02
C GLU A 166 16.68 -10.50 -5.34
N LYS A 167 17.29 -10.96 -6.42
CA LYS A 167 18.61 -10.52 -6.93
C LYS A 167 18.53 -9.38 -7.94
N ALA A 168 17.32 -8.95 -8.32
CA ALA A 168 17.12 -7.90 -9.31
C ALA A 168 17.88 -6.58 -9.00
N PRO A 169 17.98 -6.10 -7.73
CA PRO A 169 18.70 -4.88 -7.46
C PRO A 169 20.16 -4.90 -7.91
N GLY A 170 20.89 -5.99 -7.63
CA GLY A 170 22.29 -6.14 -8.05
C GLY A 170 22.45 -6.38 -9.55
N ALA A 171 21.62 -7.26 -10.11
CA ALA A 171 21.67 -7.61 -11.53
C ALA A 171 21.36 -6.41 -12.43
N LEU A 172 20.30 -5.68 -12.13
CA LEU A 172 19.89 -4.52 -12.94
C LEU A 172 20.86 -3.34 -12.78
N ARG A 173 21.43 -3.13 -11.58
CA ARG A 173 22.46 -2.10 -11.41
C ARG A 173 23.65 -2.35 -12.34
N GLY A 174 24.19 -3.58 -12.36
CA GLY A 174 25.30 -3.94 -13.24
C GLY A 174 24.95 -3.78 -14.72
N ALA A 175 23.80 -4.30 -15.12
CA ALA A 175 23.32 -4.24 -16.51
C ALA A 175 23.12 -2.80 -17.01
N LEU A 176 22.53 -1.95 -16.19
CA LEU A 176 22.26 -0.56 -16.54
C LEU A 176 23.50 0.32 -16.48
N SER A 177 24.42 0.08 -15.55
CA SER A 177 25.72 0.74 -15.55
C SER A 177 26.51 0.45 -16.81
N TYR A 178 26.47 -0.81 -17.28
CA TYR A 178 27.09 -1.22 -18.55
C TYR A 178 26.38 -0.54 -19.74
N LEU A 179 25.04 -0.58 -19.79
CA LEU A 179 24.25 -0.05 -20.89
C LEU A 179 24.42 1.47 -21.06
N GLN A 180 24.46 2.20 -19.94
CA GLN A 180 24.61 3.67 -19.99
C GLN A 180 26.04 4.09 -20.30
N GLY A 181 27.05 3.37 -19.83
CA GLY A 181 28.42 3.81 -19.94
C GLY A 181 28.58 5.23 -19.41
N HIS A 182 28.99 6.16 -20.27
CA HIS A 182 29.10 7.59 -19.98
C HIS A 182 27.82 8.39 -20.37
N ASP A 183 26.89 7.78 -21.14
CA ASP A 183 25.69 8.45 -21.61
C ASP A 183 24.60 8.50 -20.53
N ASP A 184 23.79 9.56 -20.53
CA ASP A 184 22.60 9.63 -19.71
C ASP A 184 21.36 9.18 -20.47
N LEU A 185 20.89 7.98 -20.21
CA LEU A 185 19.64 7.45 -20.79
C LEU A 185 18.38 8.00 -20.10
N GLY A 186 18.53 8.92 -19.16
CA GLY A 186 17.43 9.54 -18.43
C GLY A 186 16.59 8.57 -17.60
N ILE A 187 17.20 7.47 -17.13
CA ILE A 187 16.52 6.45 -16.31
C ILE A 187 16.45 6.94 -14.86
N PHE A 188 15.24 7.24 -14.38
CA PHE A 188 15.05 7.74 -13.02
C PHE A 188 14.31 6.77 -12.10
N ARG A 189 13.68 5.71 -12.63
CA ARG A 189 13.02 4.66 -11.83
C ARG A 189 12.97 3.36 -12.60
N ILE A 190 13.07 2.27 -11.86
CA ILE A 190 12.91 0.91 -12.39
C ILE A 190 11.94 0.16 -11.50
N GLY A 191 10.91 -0.42 -12.12
CA GLY A 191 10.03 -1.39 -11.51
C GLY A 191 10.38 -2.79 -11.96
N VAL A 192 10.36 -3.74 -11.04
CA VAL A 192 10.43 -5.17 -11.38
C VAL A 192 9.27 -5.87 -10.73
N ARG A 193 8.46 -6.57 -11.51
CA ARG A 193 7.32 -7.36 -11.02
C ARG A 193 7.55 -8.84 -11.29
N ARG A 194 7.15 -9.68 -10.36
CA ARG A 194 7.20 -11.14 -10.49
C ARG A 194 5.97 -11.78 -9.90
N SER A 195 5.18 -12.47 -10.70
CA SER A 195 4.19 -13.41 -10.20
C SER A 195 4.84 -14.76 -9.92
N VAL A 196 4.61 -15.28 -8.73
CA VAL A 196 5.03 -16.66 -8.39
C VAL A 196 4.04 -17.69 -8.93
N ARG A 197 2.85 -17.28 -9.33
CA ARG A 197 1.76 -18.12 -9.86
C ARG A 197 1.91 -18.28 -11.37
N THR A 198 1.82 -17.20 -12.12
CA THR A 198 1.92 -17.21 -13.58
C THR A 198 3.37 -17.33 -14.08
N LYS A 199 4.38 -17.13 -13.23
CA LYS A 199 5.81 -17.03 -13.55
C LYS A 199 6.18 -15.81 -14.41
N ASP A 200 5.25 -14.91 -14.67
CA ASP A 200 5.54 -13.67 -15.38
C ASP A 200 6.50 -12.78 -14.59
N THR A 201 7.45 -12.19 -15.32
CA THR A 201 8.38 -11.19 -14.77
C THR A 201 8.46 -10.02 -15.73
N GLU A 202 8.17 -8.83 -15.26
CA GLU A 202 8.27 -7.59 -16.02
C GLU A 202 9.37 -6.70 -15.45
N ILE A 203 10.18 -6.13 -16.34
CA ILE A 203 11.11 -5.03 -16.03
C ILE A 203 10.52 -3.77 -16.69
N ALA A 204 10.26 -2.74 -15.90
CA ALA A 204 9.75 -1.47 -16.39
C ALA A 204 10.76 -0.34 -16.11
N LEU A 205 11.17 0.37 -17.16
CA LEU A 205 12.10 1.49 -17.10
C LEU A 205 11.33 2.80 -17.23
N TRP A 206 11.36 3.66 -16.23
CA TRP A 206 10.86 5.03 -16.35
C TRP A 206 12.00 5.94 -16.78
N THR A 207 11.82 6.57 -17.93
CA THR A 207 12.84 7.42 -18.54
C THR A 207 12.29 8.78 -18.96
N ASN A 208 13.16 9.76 -19.02
CA ASN A 208 12.87 11.01 -19.72
C ASN A 208 12.59 10.76 -21.21
N PRO A 209 11.88 11.66 -21.90
CA PRO A 209 11.74 11.63 -23.35
C PRO A 209 13.09 11.98 -24.01
N SER A 210 13.82 10.97 -24.43
CA SER A 210 15.16 11.07 -25.04
C SER A 210 15.37 9.94 -26.04
N ALA A 211 16.42 10.06 -26.85
CA ALA A 211 16.93 8.92 -27.63
C ALA A 211 17.23 7.76 -26.67
N PHE A 212 16.93 6.54 -27.12
CA PHE A 212 17.05 5.39 -26.24
C PHE A 212 17.45 4.13 -27.04
N PRO A 213 18.46 3.38 -26.61
CA PRO A 213 18.98 2.21 -27.33
C PRO A 213 18.09 1.00 -27.08
N ARG A 214 16.89 0.95 -27.68
CA ARG A 214 15.83 -0.04 -27.42
C ARG A 214 16.32 -1.49 -27.51
N LYS A 215 16.99 -1.86 -28.61
CA LYS A 215 17.47 -3.22 -28.83
C LYS A 215 18.58 -3.61 -27.86
N ALA A 216 19.53 -2.70 -27.61
CA ALA A 216 20.59 -2.94 -26.63
C ALA A 216 20.03 -3.09 -25.21
N ALA A 217 19.09 -2.22 -24.82
CA ALA A 217 18.43 -2.30 -23.52
C ALA A 217 17.66 -3.62 -23.34
N ALA A 218 16.88 -4.04 -24.35
CA ALA A 218 16.16 -5.32 -24.32
C ALA A 218 17.12 -6.50 -24.12
N ASN A 219 18.20 -6.56 -24.90
CA ASN A 219 19.19 -7.66 -24.83
C ASN A 219 19.93 -7.66 -23.48
N THR A 220 20.43 -6.50 -23.04
CA THR A 220 21.21 -6.38 -21.80
C THR A 220 20.37 -6.75 -20.58
N LEU A 221 19.13 -6.26 -20.50
CA LEU A 221 18.26 -6.52 -19.35
C LEU A 221 17.72 -7.96 -19.32
N SER A 222 17.34 -8.52 -20.48
CA SER A 222 16.89 -9.93 -20.55
C SER A 222 18.00 -10.93 -20.25
N SER A 223 19.26 -10.58 -20.54
CA SER A 223 20.43 -11.38 -20.16
C SER A 223 20.73 -11.28 -18.65
N ALA A 224 20.49 -10.13 -18.04
CA ALA A 224 20.79 -9.90 -16.63
C ALA A 224 19.73 -10.49 -15.68
N LEU A 225 18.46 -10.48 -16.09
CA LEU A 225 17.34 -11.00 -15.30
C LEU A 225 16.34 -11.69 -16.24
N LYS A 226 16.07 -12.98 -15.98
CA LYS A 226 15.06 -13.73 -16.73
C LYS A 226 13.69 -13.05 -16.60
N CYS A 227 13.15 -12.56 -17.71
CA CYS A 227 11.89 -11.83 -17.76
C CYS A 227 11.04 -12.25 -18.96
N THR A 228 9.74 -11.99 -18.88
CA THR A 228 8.74 -12.23 -19.94
C THR A 228 8.34 -10.94 -20.65
N SER A 229 8.66 -9.79 -20.03
CA SER A 229 8.36 -8.48 -20.57
C SER A 229 9.39 -7.45 -20.13
N ILE A 230 9.76 -6.54 -21.04
CA ILE A 230 10.50 -5.32 -20.73
C ILE A 230 9.76 -4.16 -21.37
N VAL A 231 9.42 -3.16 -20.57
CA VAL A 231 8.72 -1.96 -21.04
C VAL A 231 9.48 -0.69 -20.68
N ARG A 232 9.39 0.30 -21.55
CA ARG A 232 9.84 1.65 -21.30
C ARG A 232 8.64 2.56 -21.10
N VAL A 233 8.56 3.23 -19.95
CA VAL A 233 7.58 4.25 -19.63
C VAL A 233 8.24 5.61 -19.78
N ILE A 234 7.85 6.36 -20.79
CA ILE A 234 8.34 7.70 -21.04
C ILE A 234 7.49 8.67 -20.22
N ALA A 235 8.10 9.37 -19.27
CA ALA A 235 7.41 10.23 -18.32
C ALA A 235 8.30 11.36 -17.82
N ASP A 236 7.70 12.38 -17.22
CA ASP A 236 8.42 13.41 -16.52
C ASP A 236 8.79 12.96 -15.09
N PRO A 237 10.02 13.22 -14.60
CA PRO A 237 10.48 12.76 -13.29
C PRO A 237 9.86 13.50 -12.09
N GLY A 238 9.06 14.51 -12.30
CA GLY A 238 8.43 15.34 -11.26
C GLY A 238 7.33 14.63 -10.45
N LYS A 239 6.80 15.31 -9.43
CA LYS A 239 5.76 14.78 -8.53
C LYS A 239 4.48 14.33 -9.26
N ALA A 240 4.12 14.97 -10.35
CA ALA A 240 2.92 14.68 -11.15
C ALA A 240 3.13 13.70 -12.30
N ARG A 241 4.24 13.02 -12.39
CA ARG A 241 4.68 11.97 -13.36
C ARG A 241 3.69 11.73 -14.51
N LYS A 242 3.55 12.71 -15.42
CA LYS A 242 2.69 12.55 -16.60
C LYS A 242 3.32 11.53 -17.53
N ILE A 243 2.64 10.40 -17.71
CA ILE A 243 3.06 9.37 -18.66
C ILE A 243 2.72 9.83 -20.06
N LYS A 244 3.75 9.94 -20.90
CA LYS A 244 3.63 10.34 -22.30
C LYS A 244 3.42 9.14 -23.23
N LYS A 245 4.13 8.05 -22.97
CA LYS A 245 4.08 6.84 -23.79
C LYS A 245 4.58 5.62 -23.01
N VAL A 246 4.06 4.45 -23.35
CA VAL A 246 4.60 3.14 -22.94
C VAL A 246 5.03 2.40 -24.20
N GLU A 247 6.27 1.89 -24.21
CA GLU A 247 6.86 1.14 -25.31
C GLU A 247 7.22 -0.27 -24.83
N ALA A 248 6.73 -1.30 -25.48
CA ALA A 248 7.23 -2.66 -25.27
C ALA A 248 8.61 -2.78 -25.96
N LEU A 249 9.64 -3.08 -25.19
CA LEU A 249 10.99 -3.32 -25.69
C LEU A 249 11.21 -4.81 -25.93
N TYR A 250 10.56 -5.68 -25.15
CA TYR A 250 10.63 -7.13 -25.24
C TYR A 250 9.36 -7.76 -24.70
N GLY A 251 8.90 -8.83 -25.33
CA GLY A 251 7.81 -9.69 -24.84
C GLY A 251 6.43 -9.05 -24.86
N LYS A 252 5.59 -9.41 -23.89
CA LYS A 252 4.14 -9.16 -23.88
C LYS A 252 3.73 -7.69 -23.70
N GLY A 253 4.58 -6.85 -23.13
CA GLY A 253 4.25 -5.45 -22.79
C GLY A 253 3.34 -5.27 -21.57
N HIS A 254 3.10 -6.32 -20.80
CA HIS A 254 2.35 -6.33 -19.56
C HIS A 254 2.82 -7.45 -18.63
N TRP A 255 2.47 -7.37 -17.36
CA TRP A 255 2.66 -8.38 -16.34
C TRP A 255 1.33 -9.04 -16.00
N SER A 256 1.34 -10.36 -15.78
CA SER A 256 0.15 -11.12 -15.39
C SER A 256 0.28 -11.65 -13.97
N GLU A 257 -0.82 -11.60 -13.21
CA GLU A 257 -0.94 -12.18 -11.87
C GLU A 257 -2.26 -12.94 -11.73
N GLU A 258 -2.26 -13.99 -10.93
CA GLU A 258 -3.48 -14.67 -10.49
C GLU A 258 -3.83 -14.24 -9.08
N LEU A 259 -5.07 -13.77 -8.88
CA LEU A 259 -5.57 -13.29 -7.59
C LEU A 259 -7.04 -13.70 -7.44
N ALA A 260 -7.38 -14.38 -6.35
CA ALA A 260 -8.74 -14.82 -6.05
C ALA A 260 -9.44 -15.55 -7.22
N GLY A 261 -8.71 -16.45 -7.88
CA GLY A 261 -9.22 -17.24 -9.01
C GLY A 261 -9.24 -16.51 -10.36
N ASN A 262 -8.95 -15.22 -10.39
CA ASN A 262 -8.96 -14.42 -11.61
C ASN A 262 -7.52 -14.13 -12.11
N THR A 263 -7.37 -14.03 -13.44
CA THR A 263 -6.10 -13.62 -14.07
C THR A 263 -6.15 -12.14 -14.41
N TYR A 264 -5.18 -11.39 -13.90
CA TYR A 264 -5.04 -9.95 -14.14
C TYR A 264 -3.87 -9.69 -15.08
N ARG A 265 -4.07 -8.85 -16.09
CA ARG A 265 -3.05 -8.31 -16.98
C ARG A 265 -2.85 -6.84 -16.62
N ILE A 266 -1.67 -6.51 -16.13
CA ILE A 266 -1.40 -5.20 -15.51
C ILE A 266 -0.31 -4.49 -16.31
N SER A 267 -0.61 -3.30 -16.80
CA SER A 267 0.36 -2.41 -17.43
C SER A 267 1.34 -1.84 -16.39
N ALA A 268 2.57 -1.55 -16.80
CA ALA A 268 3.62 -1.05 -15.91
C ALA A 268 3.22 0.20 -15.09
N PRO A 269 2.48 1.18 -15.65
CA PRO A 269 2.02 2.34 -14.90
C PRO A 269 0.93 2.06 -13.88
N SER A 270 0.14 1.00 -14.07
CA SER A 270 -1.01 0.71 -13.21
C SER A 270 -0.57 0.17 -11.85
N PHE A 271 -1.30 0.56 -10.81
CA PHE A 271 -1.14 -0.01 -9.47
C PHE A 271 -1.64 -1.45 -9.45
N PHE A 272 -1.02 -2.27 -8.64
CA PHE A 272 -1.53 -3.58 -8.23
C PHE A 272 -0.94 -3.97 -6.88
N GLN A 273 -1.66 -4.81 -6.12
CA GLN A 273 -1.27 -5.21 -4.77
C GLN A 273 0.06 -5.98 -4.77
N VAL A 274 0.96 -5.62 -3.84
CA VAL A 274 2.33 -6.16 -3.83
C VAL A 274 2.49 -7.47 -3.05
N ASN A 275 1.46 -7.88 -2.30
CA ASN A 275 1.40 -9.13 -1.54
C ASN A 275 0.13 -9.87 -1.93
N THR A 276 0.21 -10.70 -2.95
CA THR A 276 -0.93 -11.40 -3.57
C THR A 276 -1.75 -12.20 -2.52
N ALA A 277 -1.07 -12.90 -1.61
CA ALA A 277 -1.77 -13.72 -0.60
C ALA A 277 -2.55 -12.87 0.42
N GLN A 278 -2.03 -11.71 0.81
CA GLN A 278 -2.74 -10.80 1.72
C GLN A 278 -3.84 -10.02 1.00
N ALA A 279 -3.65 -9.70 -0.29
CA ALA A 279 -4.71 -9.13 -1.11
C ALA A 279 -5.91 -10.07 -1.21
N GLU A 280 -5.71 -11.38 -1.32
CA GLU A 280 -6.80 -12.37 -1.27
C GLU A 280 -7.54 -12.36 0.08
N LYS A 281 -6.81 -12.14 1.19
CA LYS A 281 -7.46 -11.98 2.49
C LYS A 281 -8.33 -10.73 2.56
N MET A 282 -7.86 -9.61 1.98
CA MET A 282 -8.65 -8.39 1.90
C MET A 282 -9.91 -8.59 1.06
N ILE A 283 -9.79 -9.22 -0.11
CA ILE A 283 -10.94 -9.56 -0.97
C ILE A 283 -11.93 -10.42 -0.19
N GLN A 284 -11.47 -11.48 0.48
CA GLN A 284 -12.33 -12.35 1.27
C GLN A 284 -13.05 -11.60 2.39
N LEU A 285 -12.34 -10.71 3.13
CA LEU A 285 -12.96 -9.89 4.18
C LEU A 285 -14.03 -8.94 3.64
N VAL A 286 -13.84 -8.38 2.44
CA VAL A 286 -14.84 -7.55 1.76
C VAL A 286 -16.05 -8.39 1.37
N LEU A 287 -15.83 -9.51 0.68
CA LEU A 287 -16.88 -10.39 0.19
C LEU A 287 -17.71 -11.06 1.32
N ASP A 288 -17.06 -11.38 2.44
CA ASP A 288 -17.73 -11.96 3.62
C ASP A 288 -18.43 -10.88 4.48
N GLY A 289 -18.00 -9.64 4.31
CA GLY A 289 -18.58 -8.51 5.06
C GLY A 289 -19.81 -7.90 4.42
N LEU A 290 -19.94 -8.02 3.11
CA LEU A 290 -21.05 -7.51 2.33
C LEU A 290 -22.06 -8.62 2.08
N GLU A 291 -23.34 -8.31 2.26
CA GLU A 291 -24.46 -9.20 1.89
C GLU A 291 -24.81 -8.98 0.41
N VAL A 292 -23.93 -9.45 -0.48
CA VAL A 292 -24.07 -9.33 -1.93
C VAL A 292 -24.50 -10.66 -2.52
N GLY A 293 -25.57 -10.66 -3.30
CA GLY A 293 -26.13 -11.83 -3.96
C GLY A 293 -26.51 -11.58 -5.42
N PRO A 294 -27.08 -12.58 -6.11
CA PRO A 294 -27.35 -12.55 -7.55
C PRO A 294 -28.35 -11.47 -8.05
N SER A 295 -28.96 -10.73 -7.14
CA SER A 295 -29.84 -9.58 -7.48
C SER A 295 -29.27 -8.24 -7.05
N SER A 296 -28.05 -8.21 -6.51
CA SER A 296 -27.46 -7.00 -5.96
C SER A 296 -26.80 -6.14 -7.03
N VAL A 297 -27.00 -4.84 -6.94
CA VAL A 297 -26.30 -3.81 -7.72
C VAL A 297 -25.22 -3.18 -6.83
N VAL A 298 -23.96 -3.29 -7.23
CA VAL A 298 -22.80 -2.88 -6.42
C VAL A 298 -21.96 -1.85 -7.16
N ALA A 299 -21.35 -0.90 -6.43
CA ALA A 299 -20.32 -0.04 -6.99
C ALA A 299 -18.95 -0.33 -6.35
N ASP A 300 -17.90 -0.42 -7.18
CA ASP A 300 -16.49 -0.48 -6.79
C ASP A 300 -15.83 0.85 -7.17
N LEU A 301 -15.62 1.72 -6.18
CA LEU A 301 -15.02 3.04 -6.38
C LEU A 301 -13.52 2.98 -6.13
N TYR A 302 -12.76 3.67 -7.00
CA TYR A 302 -11.30 3.59 -7.04
C TYR A 302 -10.83 2.17 -7.39
N CYS A 303 -11.55 1.51 -8.30
CA CYS A 303 -11.45 0.07 -8.56
C CYS A 303 -10.09 -0.39 -9.15
N GLY A 304 -9.25 0.54 -9.60
CA GLY A 304 -7.94 0.22 -10.17
C GLY A 304 -8.07 -0.69 -11.39
N ALA A 305 -7.36 -1.80 -11.38
CA ALA A 305 -7.41 -2.83 -12.43
C ALA A 305 -8.44 -3.93 -12.13
N GLY A 306 -9.34 -3.71 -11.15
CA GLY A 306 -10.45 -4.59 -10.84
C GLY A 306 -10.23 -5.57 -9.68
N THR A 307 -9.38 -5.22 -8.72
CA THR A 307 -9.04 -6.10 -7.58
C THR A 307 -10.28 -6.60 -6.84
N PHE A 308 -11.27 -5.75 -6.58
CA PHE A 308 -12.54 -6.12 -5.98
C PHE A 308 -13.65 -6.31 -7.04
N THR A 309 -13.59 -5.57 -8.14
CA THR A 309 -14.59 -5.63 -9.22
C THR A 309 -14.85 -7.05 -9.73
N LEU A 310 -13.77 -7.78 -10.10
CA LEU A 310 -13.93 -9.11 -10.71
C LEU A 310 -14.54 -10.13 -9.72
N PRO A 311 -14.07 -10.22 -8.46
CA PRO A 311 -14.72 -11.09 -7.46
C PRO A 311 -16.16 -10.69 -7.11
N LEU A 312 -16.48 -9.39 -7.16
CA LEU A 312 -17.86 -8.90 -6.94
C LEU A 312 -18.77 -9.30 -8.08
N ALA A 313 -18.35 -9.17 -9.32
CA ALA A 313 -19.13 -9.52 -10.51
C ALA A 313 -19.52 -11.01 -10.55
N GLN A 314 -18.74 -11.88 -9.90
CA GLN A 314 -19.07 -13.30 -9.76
C GLN A 314 -20.16 -13.58 -8.71
N ARG A 315 -20.63 -12.55 -7.98
CA ARG A 315 -21.64 -12.69 -6.91
C ARG A 315 -22.86 -11.78 -7.11
N ALA A 316 -22.63 -10.58 -7.66
CA ALA A 316 -23.65 -9.55 -7.88
C ALA A 316 -24.32 -9.72 -9.26
N ASP A 317 -25.48 -9.13 -9.43
CA ASP A 317 -26.14 -8.98 -10.72
C ASP A 317 -25.40 -7.97 -11.60
N TYR A 318 -25.03 -6.84 -10.99
CA TYR A 318 -24.39 -5.74 -11.72
C TYR A 318 -23.33 -5.02 -10.89
N VAL A 319 -22.20 -4.69 -11.52
CA VAL A 319 -21.11 -3.96 -10.87
C VAL A 319 -20.73 -2.71 -11.66
N PHE A 320 -20.92 -1.55 -11.06
CA PHE A 320 -20.32 -0.29 -11.53
C PHE A 320 -18.88 -0.20 -11.04
N ALA A 321 -17.92 -0.11 -11.94
CA ALA A 321 -16.49 0.01 -11.63
C ALA A 321 -15.96 1.38 -12.03
N VAL A 322 -15.65 2.25 -11.06
CA VAL A 322 -15.25 3.65 -11.28
C VAL A 322 -13.77 3.84 -11.01
N GLU A 323 -13.03 4.33 -11.99
CA GLU A 323 -11.58 4.58 -11.91
C GLU A 323 -11.17 5.79 -12.77
N SER A 324 -10.34 6.66 -12.22
CA SER A 324 -9.86 7.87 -12.90
C SER A 324 -8.59 7.67 -13.73
N ALA A 325 -7.74 6.70 -13.36
CA ALA A 325 -6.47 6.46 -14.03
C ALA A 325 -6.67 5.69 -15.34
N ALA A 326 -6.45 6.35 -16.48
CA ALA A 326 -6.70 5.77 -17.81
C ALA A 326 -5.94 4.44 -18.09
N SER A 327 -4.78 4.21 -17.48
CA SER A 327 -4.07 2.92 -17.59
C SER A 327 -4.83 1.81 -16.87
N SER A 328 -5.31 2.07 -15.66
CA SER A 328 -6.09 1.13 -14.86
C SER A 328 -7.43 0.80 -15.50
N VAL A 329 -8.13 1.81 -16.04
CA VAL A 329 -9.38 1.62 -16.82
C VAL A 329 -9.16 0.67 -18.01
N ARG A 330 -8.06 0.86 -18.76
CA ARG A 330 -7.73 -0.04 -19.88
C ARG A 330 -7.41 -1.46 -19.41
N ASP A 331 -6.69 -1.57 -18.29
CA ASP A 331 -6.34 -2.87 -17.71
C ASP A 331 -7.60 -3.59 -17.21
N LEU A 332 -8.50 -2.88 -16.52
CA LEU A 332 -9.78 -3.43 -16.06
C LEU A 332 -10.63 -3.96 -17.23
N ARG A 333 -10.83 -3.15 -18.29
CA ARG A 333 -11.57 -3.58 -19.49
C ARG A 333 -11.01 -4.85 -20.11
N ARG A 334 -9.70 -5.06 -20.05
CA ARG A 334 -9.05 -6.29 -20.50
C ARG A 334 -9.22 -7.44 -19.52
N ASN A 335 -9.22 -7.13 -18.21
CA ASN A 335 -9.29 -8.14 -17.17
C ASN A 335 -10.71 -8.70 -17.02
N MET A 336 -11.73 -7.92 -17.36
CA MET A 336 -13.12 -8.39 -17.34
C MET A 336 -13.50 -9.30 -18.52
N GLU A 337 -12.65 -9.39 -19.54
CA GLU A 337 -12.90 -10.30 -20.68
C GLU A 337 -13.01 -11.76 -20.20
N GLY A 338 -14.18 -12.37 -20.40
CA GLY A 338 -14.47 -13.76 -20.01
C GLY A 338 -14.83 -13.95 -18.52
N ILE A 339 -15.11 -12.86 -17.78
CA ILE A 339 -15.72 -12.93 -16.45
C ILE A 339 -17.23 -13.08 -16.59
N ASP A 340 -17.80 -14.06 -15.90
CA ASP A 340 -19.25 -14.18 -15.77
C ASP A 340 -19.76 -13.06 -14.83
N GLY A 341 -20.63 -12.18 -15.33
CA GLY A 341 -21.22 -11.06 -14.60
C GLY A 341 -21.21 -9.76 -15.41
N GLU A 342 -22.14 -8.88 -15.11
CA GLU A 342 -22.30 -7.60 -15.78
C GLU A 342 -21.43 -6.53 -15.09
N ILE A 343 -20.49 -5.96 -15.83
CA ILE A 343 -19.57 -4.93 -15.33
C ILE A 343 -19.62 -3.70 -16.24
N GLU A 344 -20.01 -2.57 -15.70
CA GLU A 344 -19.86 -1.27 -16.36
C GLU A 344 -18.63 -0.52 -15.88
N VAL A 345 -17.69 -0.25 -16.78
CA VAL A 345 -16.44 0.46 -16.47
C VAL A 345 -16.57 1.93 -16.81
N ILE A 346 -16.58 2.77 -15.77
CA ILE A 346 -16.70 4.21 -15.84
C ILE A 346 -15.33 4.86 -15.60
N GLY A 347 -14.81 5.52 -16.63
CA GLY A 347 -13.56 6.28 -16.53
C GLY A 347 -13.81 7.68 -16.01
N GLY A 348 -13.70 7.92 -14.71
CA GLY A 348 -14.00 9.19 -14.10
C GLY A 348 -13.59 9.32 -12.63
N ASP A 349 -13.84 10.50 -12.06
CA ASP A 349 -13.63 10.74 -10.64
C ASP A 349 -14.81 10.18 -9.83
N SER A 350 -14.52 9.37 -8.81
CA SER A 350 -15.54 8.67 -8.01
C SER A 350 -16.56 9.62 -7.34
N ALA A 351 -16.12 10.82 -6.91
CA ALA A 351 -17.02 11.79 -6.29
C ALA A 351 -18.02 12.36 -7.31
N ARG A 352 -17.60 12.47 -8.56
CA ARG A 352 -18.39 13.01 -9.66
C ARG A 352 -19.34 11.98 -10.25
N GLU A 353 -18.87 10.75 -10.43
CA GLU A 353 -19.62 9.70 -11.11
C GLU A 353 -20.65 9.02 -10.19
N LEU A 354 -20.35 8.85 -8.90
CA LEU A 354 -21.22 8.16 -7.95
C LEU A 354 -22.69 8.67 -7.95
N PRO A 355 -22.98 9.97 -7.97
CA PRO A 355 -24.37 10.45 -7.99
C PRO A 355 -25.19 10.03 -9.21
N THR A 356 -24.56 9.56 -10.28
CA THR A 356 -25.20 9.16 -11.55
C THR A 356 -25.54 7.68 -11.60
N LEU A 357 -25.04 6.87 -10.65
CA LEU A 357 -25.15 5.39 -10.71
C LEU A 357 -26.53 4.84 -10.31
N GLY A 358 -27.41 5.68 -9.79
CA GLY A 358 -28.74 5.24 -9.36
C GLY A 358 -28.76 4.47 -8.04
N HIS A 359 -29.63 3.46 -7.95
CA HIS A 359 -29.74 2.62 -6.75
C HIS A 359 -28.55 1.67 -6.62
N LEU A 360 -28.02 1.56 -5.40
CA LEU A 360 -26.94 0.66 -5.05
C LEU A 360 -27.29 -0.09 -3.76
N ASP A 361 -27.10 -1.41 -3.73
CA ASP A 361 -27.27 -2.21 -2.53
C ASP A 361 -26.03 -2.15 -1.63
N ALA A 362 -24.84 -2.15 -2.25
CA ALA A 362 -23.58 -2.08 -1.55
C ALA A 362 -22.52 -1.29 -2.34
N LEU A 363 -21.52 -0.80 -1.62
CA LEU A 363 -20.32 -0.19 -2.21
C LEU A 363 -19.03 -0.82 -1.65
N VAL A 364 -18.01 -0.88 -2.50
CA VAL A 364 -16.61 -1.04 -2.09
C VAL A 364 -15.88 0.25 -2.41
N VAL A 365 -15.07 0.75 -1.49
CA VAL A 365 -14.23 1.93 -1.68
C VAL A 365 -12.80 1.65 -1.21
N ASP A 366 -11.81 1.81 -2.11
CA ASP A 366 -10.38 1.65 -1.83
C ASP A 366 -9.61 2.92 -2.28
N PRO A 367 -9.81 4.06 -1.59
CA PRO A 367 -9.25 5.34 -2.01
C PRO A 367 -7.73 5.40 -1.79
N PRO A 368 -7.03 6.37 -2.42
CA PRO A 368 -5.62 6.62 -2.15
C PRO A 368 -5.38 7.05 -0.70
N ARG A 369 -4.11 7.11 -0.28
CA ARG A 369 -3.67 7.48 1.09
C ARG A 369 -4.32 8.74 1.68
N ALA A 370 -4.75 9.67 0.85
CA ALA A 370 -5.46 10.88 1.30
C ALA A 370 -6.85 10.60 1.87
N GLY A 371 -7.36 9.37 1.69
CA GLY A 371 -8.72 8.98 2.03
C GLY A 371 -9.74 9.54 1.05
N LEU A 372 -11.00 9.53 1.43
CA LEU A 372 -12.11 10.02 0.62
C LEU A 372 -12.04 11.55 0.47
N ALA A 373 -12.32 12.04 -0.71
CA ALA A 373 -12.48 13.47 -0.96
C ALA A 373 -13.71 14.01 -0.21
N LYS A 374 -13.73 15.32 0.01
CA LYS A 374 -14.89 15.99 0.63
C LYS A 374 -16.13 15.77 -0.23
N GLY A 375 -17.25 15.42 0.38
CA GLY A 375 -18.53 15.18 -0.28
C GLY A 375 -18.77 13.75 -0.74
N VAL A 376 -17.74 12.86 -0.74
CA VAL A 376 -17.93 11.46 -1.18
C VAL A 376 -18.77 10.67 -0.18
N THR A 377 -18.59 10.86 1.11
CA THR A 377 -19.39 10.20 2.14
C THR A 377 -20.86 10.60 2.07
N GLU A 378 -21.14 11.86 1.78
CA GLU A 378 -22.49 12.40 1.57
C GLU A 378 -23.11 11.84 0.28
N SER A 379 -22.32 11.72 -0.79
CA SER A 379 -22.77 11.08 -2.05
C SER A 379 -23.08 9.59 -1.85
N ILE A 380 -22.25 8.88 -1.06
CA ILE A 380 -22.53 7.49 -0.67
C ILE A 380 -23.83 7.41 0.12
N ALA A 381 -24.06 8.31 1.07
CA ALA A 381 -25.33 8.35 1.81
C ALA A 381 -26.54 8.65 0.90
N ALA A 382 -26.37 9.53 -0.08
CA ALA A 382 -27.41 9.86 -1.05
C ALA A 382 -27.77 8.70 -1.99
N SER A 383 -26.84 7.80 -2.31
CA SER A 383 -27.11 6.57 -3.09
C SER A 383 -27.97 5.56 -2.36
N LYS A 384 -28.19 5.76 -1.04
CA LYS A 384 -28.97 4.89 -0.16
C LYS A 384 -28.44 3.46 -0.03
N ALA A 385 -27.21 3.19 -0.41
CA ALA A 385 -26.59 1.88 -0.24
C ALA A 385 -26.64 1.45 1.23
N GLU A 386 -27.08 0.23 1.47
CA GLU A 386 -27.26 -0.32 2.83
C GLU A 386 -25.91 -0.68 3.47
N GLN A 387 -24.90 -0.96 2.67
CA GLN A 387 -23.63 -1.49 3.12
C GLN A 387 -22.47 -0.86 2.36
N VAL A 388 -21.37 -0.61 3.09
CA VAL A 388 -20.11 -0.12 2.53
C VAL A 388 -18.94 -0.95 3.06
N ALA A 389 -18.12 -1.51 2.18
CA ALA A 389 -16.81 -2.01 2.53
C ALA A 389 -15.78 -0.91 2.24
N TYR A 390 -15.11 -0.44 3.27
CA TYR A 390 -14.08 0.60 3.15
C TYR A 390 -12.69 0.00 3.42
N VAL A 391 -11.84 -0.04 2.40
CA VAL A 391 -10.44 -0.46 2.48
C VAL A 391 -9.56 0.78 2.54
N SER A 392 -8.59 0.79 3.44
CA SER A 392 -7.71 1.96 3.60
C SER A 392 -6.31 1.57 4.04
N CYS A 393 -5.30 2.18 3.43
CA CYS A 393 -3.88 2.00 3.75
C CYS A 393 -3.33 3.01 4.76
N ASP A 394 -4.15 3.95 5.26
CA ASP A 394 -3.73 4.96 6.23
C ASP A 394 -4.73 5.09 7.38
N PRO A 395 -4.37 4.68 8.61
CA PRO A 395 -5.28 4.69 9.74
C PRO A 395 -5.79 6.07 10.16
N ALA A 396 -5.05 7.15 9.88
CA ALA A 396 -5.46 8.49 10.29
C ALA A 396 -6.55 9.05 9.37
N THR A 397 -6.35 8.95 8.05
CA THR A 397 -7.36 9.35 7.06
C THR A 397 -8.58 8.44 7.12
N TRP A 398 -8.37 7.14 7.35
CA TRP A 398 -9.43 6.17 7.60
C TRP A 398 -10.32 6.58 8.79
N ALA A 399 -9.72 6.87 9.93
CA ALA A 399 -10.47 7.24 11.14
C ALA A 399 -11.27 8.55 10.94
N ARG A 400 -10.70 9.53 10.22
CA ARG A 400 -11.42 10.75 9.80
C ARG A 400 -12.65 10.41 8.94
N ASP A 401 -12.48 9.50 7.99
CA ASP A 401 -13.57 9.15 7.07
C ASP A 401 -14.62 8.29 7.77
N ILE A 402 -14.27 7.45 8.76
CA ILE A 402 -15.24 6.76 9.62
C ILE A 402 -16.11 7.75 10.39
N ALA A 403 -15.54 8.85 10.93
CA ALA A 403 -16.33 9.90 11.56
C ALA A 403 -17.33 10.55 10.59
N ARG A 404 -16.89 10.83 9.34
CA ARG A 404 -17.76 11.37 8.28
C ARG A 404 -18.89 10.40 7.89
N PHE A 405 -18.58 9.10 7.81
CA PHE A 405 -19.59 8.08 7.58
C PHE A 405 -20.62 8.05 8.71
N ALA A 406 -20.21 8.20 9.96
CA ALA A 406 -21.12 8.28 11.10
C ALA A 406 -22.04 9.52 10.99
N GLU A 407 -21.50 10.69 10.63
CA GLU A 407 -22.28 11.91 10.36
C GLU A 407 -23.25 11.72 9.18
N ALA A 408 -22.87 10.91 8.18
CA ALA A 408 -23.68 10.58 7.01
C ALA A 408 -24.70 9.44 7.24
N GLY A 409 -24.83 8.95 8.50
CA GLY A 409 -25.81 7.94 8.87
C GLY A 409 -25.39 6.49 8.69
N TYR A 410 -24.09 6.20 8.67
CA TYR A 410 -23.55 4.84 8.69
C TYR A 410 -22.91 4.50 10.03
N GLU A 411 -23.03 3.26 10.46
CA GLU A 411 -22.38 2.73 11.65
C GLU A 411 -21.24 1.79 11.25
N LEU A 412 -20.08 1.94 11.89
CA LEU A 412 -18.97 0.98 11.77
C LEU A 412 -19.33 -0.31 12.50
N VAL A 413 -19.49 -1.39 11.75
CA VAL A 413 -19.79 -2.73 12.31
C VAL A 413 -18.51 -3.41 12.79
N ARG A 414 -17.45 -3.39 11.97
CA ARG A 414 -16.14 -3.93 12.30
C ARG A 414 -15.05 -3.31 11.45
N ALA A 415 -13.84 -3.30 11.97
CA ALA A 415 -12.62 -2.97 11.23
C ALA A 415 -11.59 -4.09 11.44
N THR A 416 -11.02 -4.61 10.37
CA THR A 416 -10.03 -5.68 10.42
C THR A 416 -8.72 -5.17 9.82
N PRO A 417 -7.69 -4.95 10.65
CA PRO A 417 -6.35 -4.64 10.14
C PRO A 417 -5.76 -5.85 9.42
N VAL A 418 -5.06 -5.60 8.31
CA VAL A 418 -4.40 -6.63 7.49
C VAL A 418 -2.95 -6.25 7.28
N ASP A 419 -2.04 -7.15 7.59
CA ASP A 419 -0.61 -6.95 7.35
C ASP A 419 -0.24 -7.28 5.90
N LEU A 420 -0.50 -6.34 5.00
CA LEU A 420 -0.09 -6.42 3.60
C LEU A 420 1.43 -6.22 3.43
N PHE A 421 2.06 -5.51 4.38
CA PHE A 421 3.45 -5.07 4.33
C PHE A 421 4.24 -5.51 5.58
N PRO A 422 4.50 -6.81 5.78
CA PRO A 422 5.41 -7.27 6.85
C PRO A 422 6.72 -6.49 6.88
N GLN A 423 7.31 -6.32 8.07
CA GLN A 423 8.55 -5.57 8.33
C GLN A 423 8.40 -4.04 8.23
N THR A 424 7.17 -3.53 8.09
CA THR A 424 6.87 -2.10 8.01
C THR A 424 5.71 -1.71 8.92
N PHE A 425 5.56 -0.41 9.20
CA PHE A 425 4.42 0.12 9.96
C PHE A 425 3.11 0.22 9.16
N HIS A 426 3.17 0.04 7.84
CA HIS A 426 1.99 0.13 6.99
C HIS A 426 1.00 -0.99 7.33
N VAL A 427 -0.26 -0.63 7.40
CA VAL A 427 -1.38 -1.52 7.67
C VAL A 427 -2.53 -1.16 6.74
N GLU A 428 -3.14 -2.17 6.14
CA GLU A 428 -4.42 -2.03 5.48
C GLU A 428 -5.53 -2.28 6.50
N THR A 429 -6.65 -1.59 6.36
CA THR A 429 -7.82 -1.77 7.23
C THR A 429 -9.05 -2.01 6.38
N VAL A 430 -9.64 -3.19 6.48
CA VAL A 430 -10.93 -3.52 5.85
C VAL A 430 -12.03 -3.26 6.85
N SER A 431 -12.93 -2.35 6.55
CA SER A 431 -14.04 -1.95 7.41
C SER A 431 -15.37 -2.24 6.75
N ILE A 432 -16.32 -2.71 7.54
CA ILE A 432 -17.70 -2.90 7.11
C ILE A 432 -18.56 -1.88 7.84
N LEU A 433 -19.27 -1.07 7.07
CA LEU A 433 -20.23 -0.11 7.58
C LEU A 433 -21.63 -0.50 7.10
N ARG A 434 -22.62 -0.22 7.93
CA ARG A 434 -24.05 -0.40 7.61
C ARG A 434 -24.78 0.90 7.80
N ARG A 435 -25.79 1.12 6.98
CA ARG A 435 -26.69 2.23 7.13
C ARG A 435 -27.47 2.10 8.44
N SER A 436 -27.46 3.12 9.27
CA SER A 436 -28.21 3.13 10.52
C SER A 436 -29.70 3.08 10.21
N SER A 437 -30.41 2.04 10.66
CA SER A 437 -31.86 2.01 10.65
C SER A 437 -32.34 3.14 11.55
N GLY A 438 -32.99 4.16 10.98
CA GLY A 438 -33.31 5.44 11.61
C GLY A 438 -34.00 5.33 12.97
N ARG A 439 -33.26 5.17 14.06
CA ARG A 439 -33.64 5.66 15.36
C ARG A 439 -33.17 7.12 15.41
N ARG A 440 -34.10 8.04 15.10
CA ARG A 440 -33.94 9.45 15.51
C ARG A 440 -33.59 9.44 16.99
N ALA A 441 -32.40 9.95 17.32
CA ALA A 441 -32.10 10.38 18.66
C ALA A 441 -33.13 11.45 18.98
N SER A 442 -34.14 11.13 19.79
CA SER A 442 -34.96 12.10 20.48
C SER A 442 -33.98 12.88 21.38
N HIS A 443 -33.66 14.11 20.98
CA HIS A 443 -33.13 15.09 21.90
C HIS A 443 -34.16 15.25 23.03
N GLU A 444 -33.99 14.54 24.11
CA GLU A 444 -34.57 14.93 25.37
C GLU A 444 -33.78 16.14 25.88
N THR A 445 -34.33 17.30 25.56
CA THR A 445 -34.07 18.54 26.30
C THR A 445 -34.53 18.33 27.73
N ARG A 446 -33.59 18.32 28.66
CA ARG A 446 -33.83 18.78 30.03
C ARG A 446 -32.65 19.61 30.54
#